data_fe348bd00aacae889eb235eeb6eafb78
#
_entry.id   fe348bd00aacae889eb235eeb6eafb78
#
_cell.length_a   1.000
_cell.length_b   1.000
_cell.length_c   1.000
_cell.angle_alpha   90.00
_cell.angle_beta   90.00
_cell.angle_gamma   90.00
#
_symmetry.space_group_name_H-M   'P 1'
#
loop_
_entity.id
_entity.type
_entity.pdbx_description
1 polymer ?
#
loop_
_entity_poly.entity_id
_entity_poly.type
_entity_poly.pdbx_seq_one_letter_code
_entity_poly.pdbx_strand_id
1 'polypeptide(L)'
;MRLSRPRFTLSAALLLSLSLSGCVSELDSGAYGSMDDPRNAQMLDLVDQALKGNMAVVLVADVMPHKSLSDALTMTQWTPTAIWEYEKDPKVTFGRKFQTNALQRKPDETYLFKAFEVHILPPGKYLLTGGDDYQIHGLLDQVGARGGPPGSGHGANGTAYLSPELYREYYREEVWKDATYGSEXKTEKVCTAVHVASGACVSWGEQQYTQTTQGSQAGYYQQTDSRDVPSIKIQARLPVDKALASFSVQGGQLLLAPRMHLKTPGYKYQQSKCRAIDPKKIECPLENLTVYTWPAPMDFSQSLIAQRALSDKHRQLLSRLQPLQITPLRKQGMEDPVWGVPLSLK
;
A
#
# COMPACT_ATOMS: atom_id res chain seq x y z
N MET A 1 -49.14 -44.33 -6.50
CA MET A 1 -48.70 -43.15 -5.74
C MET A 1 -47.28 -42.75 -6.22
N ARG A 2 -47.18 -41.68 -7.02
CA ARG A 2 -45.87 -41.18 -7.51
C ARG A 2 -45.51 -39.95 -6.65
N LEU A 3 -44.44 -40.07 -5.90
CA LEU A 3 -43.86 -38.96 -5.11
C LEU A 3 -42.99 -38.10 -6.04
N SER A 4 -43.42 -36.87 -6.24
CA SER A 4 -42.62 -35.86 -6.96
C SER A 4 -41.56 -35.27 -6.03
N ARG A 5 -40.30 -35.37 -6.41
CA ARG A 5 -39.16 -34.72 -5.73
C ARG A 5 -39.05 -33.27 -6.15
N PRO A 6 -38.94 -32.32 -5.22
CA PRO A 6 -38.66 -30.94 -5.63
C PRO A 6 -37.22 -30.81 -6.11
N ARG A 7 -37.04 -30.19 -7.27
CA ARG A 7 -35.72 -29.81 -7.81
C ARG A 7 -35.26 -28.55 -7.09
N PHE A 8 -34.24 -28.70 -6.25
CA PHE A 8 -33.49 -27.55 -5.74
C PHE A 8 -32.58 -27.03 -6.82
N THR A 9 -32.89 -25.87 -7.35
CA THR A 9 -31.93 -25.13 -8.19
C THR A 9 -30.91 -24.48 -7.29
N LEU A 10 -29.69 -25.04 -7.27
CA LEU A 10 -28.53 -24.38 -6.65
C LEU A 10 -28.15 -23.18 -7.53
N SER A 11 -28.52 -22.00 -7.08
CA SER A 11 -27.93 -20.76 -7.65
C SER A 11 -26.48 -20.68 -7.19
N ALA A 12 -25.56 -21.05 -8.06
CA ALA A 12 -24.14 -20.85 -7.83
C ALA A 12 -23.86 -19.34 -7.84
N ALA A 13 -23.75 -18.78 -6.68
CA ALA A 13 -23.21 -17.44 -6.52
C ALA A 13 -21.72 -17.50 -6.92
N LEU A 14 -21.42 -17.05 -8.11
CA LEU A 14 -20.05 -16.92 -8.61
C LEU A 14 -19.39 -15.80 -7.80
N LEU A 15 -18.70 -16.19 -6.75
CA LEU A 15 -17.78 -15.30 -6.04
C LEU A 15 -16.59 -15.07 -6.98
N LEU A 16 -16.68 -14.03 -7.78
CA LEU A 16 -15.52 -13.50 -8.50
C LEU A 16 -14.57 -12.92 -7.45
N SER A 17 -13.66 -13.75 -6.98
CA SER A 17 -12.49 -13.28 -6.27
C SER A 17 -11.60 -12.58 -7.31
N LEU A 18 -11.85 -11.29 -7.52
CA LEU A 18 -10.91 -10.42 -8.23
C LEU A 18 -9.66 -10.31 -7.36
N SER A 19 -8.78 -11.28 -7.51
CA SER A 19 -7.40 -11.13 -7.11
C SER A 19 -6.79 -10.09 -8.07
N LEU A 20 -6.93 -8.83 -7.70
CA LEU A 20 -6.14 -7.76 -8.30
C LEU A 20 -4.68 -7.95 -7.86
N SER A 21 -4.06 -9.01 -8.36
CA SER A 21 -2.62 -9.08 -8.39
C SER A 21 -2.18 -8.11 -9.49
N GLY A 22 -2.21 -6.82 -9.16
CA GLY A 22 -1.59 -5.83 -9.99
C GLY A 22 -0.11 -6.16 -10.05
N CYS A 23 0.34 -6.73 -11.17
CA CYS A 23 1.75 -6.72 -11.50
C CYS A 23 2.21 -5.28 -11.41
N VAL A 24 3.12 -5.01 -10.50
CA VAL A 24 3.86 -3.75 -10.50
C VAL A 24 4.73 -3.83 -11.74
N SER A 25 4.16 -3.47 -12.87
CA SER A 25 4.93 -3.26 -14.09
C SER A 25 5.93 -2.14 -13.80
N GLU A 26 7.11 -2.33 -14.30
CA GLU A 26 8.27 -1.43 -14.21
C GLU A 26 7.87 0.04 -14.03
N LEU A 27 8.48 0.63 -13.05
CA LEU A 27 8.34 2.02 -12.64
C LEU A 27 8.64 3.00 -13.78
N ASP A 28 7.72 3.09 -14.70
CA ASP A 28 7.73 4.21 -15.64
C ASP A 28 7.31 5.45 -14.82
N SER A 29 8.11 6.50 -14.89
CA SER A 29 7.92 7.72 -14.10
C SER A 29 6.56 8.41 -14.31
N GLY A 30 5.76 7.91 -15.25
CA GLY A 30 4.38 8.37 -15.46
C GLY A 30 3.29 7.47 -14.87
N ALA A 31 3.65 6.36 -14.23
CA ALA A 31 2.68 5.32 -13.88
C ALA A 31 2.03 5.48 -12.50
N TYR A 32 2.41 6.47 -11.72
CA TYR A 32 1.79 6.70 -10.41
C TYR A 32 0.53 7.53 -10.61
N GLY A 33 -0.59 6.89 -10.38
CA GLY A 33 -1.86 7.54 -10.50
C GLY A 33 -1.92 8.83 -9.69
N SER A 34 -2.46 9.86 -10.28
CA SER A 34 -2.86 11.04 -9.51
C SER A 34 -4.08 10.67 -8.68
N MET A 35 -4.44 11.52 -7.72
CA MET A 35 -5.71 11.34 -7.03
C MET A 35 -6.91 11.42 -8.00
N ASP A 36 -6.70 11.93 -9.20
CA ASP A 36 -7.70 11.98 -10.29
C ASP A 36 -7.67 10.73 -11.19
N ASP A 37 -7.01 9.65 -10.77
CA ASP A 37 -6.97 8.39 -11.53
C ASP A 37 -8.40 7.85 -11.71
N PRO A 38 -8.81 7.50 -12.94
CA PRO A 38 -10.15 6.92 -13.17
C PRO A 38 -10.43 5.65 -12.38
N ARG A 39 -9.40 4.91 -11.97
CA ARG A 39 -9.56 3.73 -11.11
C ARG A 39 -10.19 4.08 -9.74
N ASN A 40 -9.99 5.30 -9.26
CA ASN A 40 -10.62 5.76 -8.01
C ASN A 40 -12.14 5.85 -8.16
N ALA A 41 -12.63 6.31 -9.31
CA ALA A 41 -14.07 6.35 -9.58
C ALA A 41 -14.67 4.94 -9.65
N GLN A 42 -13.97 3.99 -10.30
CA GLN A 42 -14.40 2.59 -10.35
C GLN A 42 -14.45 1.97 -8.95
N MET A 43 -13.46 2.28 -8.13
CA MET A 43 -13.41 1.81 -6.74
C MET A 43 -14.60 2.35 -5.94
N LEU A 44 -14.98 3.61 -6.15
CA LEU A 44 -16.14 4.19 -5.47
C LEU A 44 -17.47 3.58 -5.95
N ASP A 45 -17.55 3.12 -7.18
CA ASP A 45 -18.72 2.36 -7.64
C ASP A 45 -18.83 1.02 -6.91
N LEU A 46 -17.72 0.34 -6.66
CA LEU A 46 -17.70 -0.89 -5.84
C LEU A 46 -18.11 -0.60 -4.40
N VAL A 47 -17.67 0.54 -3.85
CA VAL A 47 -18.09 0.98 -2.50
C VAL A 47 -19.61 1.15 -2.46
N ASP A 48 -20.20 1.84 -3.42
CA ASP A 48 -21.66 2.05 -3.50
C ASP A 48 -22.41 0.73 -3.56
N GLN A 49 -21.93 -0.21 -4.38
CA GLN A 49 -22.53 -1.55 -4.49
C GLN A 49 -22.46 -2.31 -3.16
N ALA A 50 -21.31 -2.29 -2.48
CA ALA A 50 -21.13 -2.98 -1.21
C ALA A 50 -22.09 -2.42 -0.14
N LEU A 51 -22.22 -1.10 -0.05
CA LEU A 51 -23.11 -0.44 0.90
C LEU A 51 -24.59 -0.83 0.64
N LYS A 52 -25.00 -0.89 -0.63
CA LYS A 52 -26.34 -1.34 -1.00
C LYS A 52 -26.56 -2.82 -0.70
N GLY A 53 -25.49 -3.62 -0.72
CA GLY A 53 -25.50 -5.03 -0.32
C GLY A 53 -25.44 -5.25 1.18
N ASN A 54 -25.66 -4.21 1.98
CA ASN A 54 -25.65 -4.26 3.45
C ASN A 54 -24.28 -4.63 4.05
N MET A 55 -23.19 -4.39 3.31
CA MET A 55 -21.83 -4.49 3.85
C MET A 55 -21.42 -3.15 4.45
N ALA A 56 -20.47 -3.16 5.37
CA ALA A 56 -19.78 -1.95 5.79
C ALA A 56 -18.56 -1.72 4.90
N VAL A 57 -18.18 -0.47 4.70
CA VAL A 57 -16.96 -0.14 3.97
C VAL A 57 -16.08 0.74 4.85
N VAL A 58 -14.84 0.31 5.01
CA VAL A 58 -13.81 1.06 5.74
C VAL A 58 -12.76 1.51 4.74
N LEU A 59 -12.60 2.81 4.61
CA LEU A 59 -11.53 3.41 3.83
C LEU A 59 -10.31 3.60 4.73
N VAL A 60 -9.14 3.30 4.18
CA VAL A 60 -7.86 3.63 4.80
C VAL A 60 -7.20 4.67 3.92
N ALA A 61 -6.81 5.79 4.50
CA ALA A 61 -6.13 6.87 3.79
C ALA A 61 -4.90 7.29 4.56
N ASP A 62 -3.83 7.56 3.83
CA ASP A 62 -2.59 8.06 4.43
C ASP A 62 -1.89 8.98 3.44
N VAL A 63 -1.20 9.97 3.99
CA VAL A 63 -0.40 10.92 3.23
C VAL A 63 0.92 11.08 3.95
N MET A 64 2.01 10.67 3.30
CA MET A 64 3.33 10.65 3.92
C MET A 64 4.35 11.36 3.02
N PRO A 65 5.00 12.41 3.52
CA PRO A 65 6.10 13.03 2.78
C PRO A 65 7.38 12.21 2.91
N HIS A 66 8.13 12.12 1.83
CA HIS A 66 9.42 11.45 1.76
C HIS A 66 10.45 12.35 1.08
N LYS A 67 11.68 12.30 1.56
CA LYS A 67 12.77 13.13 1.03
C LYS A 67 13.38 12.54 -0.24
N SER A 68 13.16 11.25 -0.50
CA SER A 68 13.75 10.59 -1.66
C SER A 68 12.77 9.63 -2.31
N LEU A 69 13.01 9.34 -3.60
CA LEU A 69 12.23 8.35 -4.33
C LEU A 69 12.43 6.95 -3.73
N SER A 70 13.63 6.59 -3.29
CA SER A 70 13.89 5.29 -2.68
C SER A 70 13.06 5.08 -1.41
N ASP A 71 12.95 6.12 -0.56
CA ASP A 71 12.11 6.04 0.65
C ASP A 71 10.64 5.87 0.29
N ALA A 72 10.16 6.64 -0.69
CA ALA A 72 8.77 6.55 -1.14
C ALA A 72 8.46 5.17 -1.73
N LEU A 73 9.37 4.62 -2.55
CA LEU A 73 9.20 3.29 -3.15
C LEU A 73 9.25 2.18 -2.11
N THR A 74 10.08 2.32 -1.08
CA THR A 74 10.09 1.39 0.06
C THR A 74 8.71 1.29 0.68
N MET A 75 8.01 2.40 0.80
CA MET A 75 6.65 2.42 1.36
C MET A 75 5.59 1.79 0.44
N THR A 76 5.89 1.57 -0.85
CA THR A 76 4.93 0.94 -1.75
C THR A 76 4.84 -0.57 -1.59
N GLN A 77 5.86 -1.20 -1.02
CA GLN A 77 5.90 -2.65 -0.90
C GLN A 77 5.31 -3.14 0.40
N TRP A 78 5.59 -2.39 1.47
CA TRP A 78 5.38 -2.96 2.77
C TRP A 78 5.41 -1.88 3.86
N THR A 79 4.50 -2.02 4.79
CA THR A 79 4.42 -1.20 5.99
C THR A 79 4.04 -2.09 7.15
N PRO A 80 4.68 -1.97 8.30
CA PRO A 80 4.22 -2.66 9.50
C PRO A 80 2.74 -2.38 9.73
N THR A 81 1.95 -3.43 9.90
CA THR A 81 0.49 -3.35 9.77
C THR A 81 -0.21 -3.95 10.99
N ALA A 82 -1.16 -3.21 11.55
CA ALA A 82 -2.09 -3.72 12.55
C ALA A 82 -3.13 -4.64 11.91
N ILE A 83 -3.45 -5.74 12.57
CA ILE A 83 -4.37 -6.77 12.06
C ILE A 83 -5.60 -6.85 12.95
N TRP A 84 -6.75 -6.70 12.32
CA TRP A 84 -8.06 -6.86 12.95
C TRP A 84 -8.69 -8.17 12.51
N GLU A 85 -9.33 -8.86 13.43
CA GLU A 85 -10.07 -10.09 13.15
C GLU A 85 -11.54 -9.89 13.43
N TYR A 86 -12.40 -10.45 12.57
CA TYR A 86 -13.83 -10.46 12.78
C TYR A 86 -14.17 -11.42 13.93
N GLU A 87 -14.89 -10.93 14.93
CA GLU A 87 -15.17 -11.69 16.15
C GLU A 87 -15.88 -13.03 15.88
N LYS A 88 -16.76 -13.06 14.87
CA LYS A 88 -17.54 -14.28 14.55
C LYS A 88 -16.78 -15.26 13.65
N ASP A 89 -15.75 -14.80 12.94
CA ASP A 89 -14.95 -15.66 12.05
C ASP A 89 -13.52 -15.10 11.96
N PRO A 90 -12.59 -15.69 12.72
CA PRO A 90 -11.19 -15.20 12.73
C PRO A 90 -10.47 -15.32 11.39
N LYS A 91 -11.02 -16.03 10.41
CA LYS A 91 -10.45 -16.07 9.06
C LYS A 91 -10.72 -14.79 8.29
N VAL A 92 -11.74 -14.03 8.70
CA VAL A 92 -12.03 -12.73 8.10
C VAL A 92 -11.18 -11.70 8.82
N THR A 93 -10.14 -11.25 8.14
CA THR A 93 -9.19 -10.28 8.69
C THR A 93 -9.20 -8.98 7.89
N PHE A 94 -8.89 -7.90 8.58
CA PHE A 94 -8.72 -6.59 8.01
C PHE A 94 -7.38 -6.04 8.47
N GLY A 95 -6.56 -5.67 7.52
CA GLY A 95 -5.29 -5.03 7.79
C GLY A 95 -4.94 -4.15 6.60
N ARG A 96 -4.09 -3.19 6.81
CA ARG A 96 -3.66 -2.34 5.70
C ARG A 96 -2.95 -3.18 4.66
N LYS A 97 -3.49 -3.18 3.44
CA LYS A 97 -2.81 -3.72 2.26
C LYS A 97 -2.12 -2.55 1.59
N PHE A 98 -0.82 -2.62 1.51
CA PHE A 98 -0.08 -1.50 0.98
C PHE A 98 -0.28 -1.42 -0.54
N GLN A 99 -1.03 -0.43 -0.99
CA GLN A 99 -1.25 -0.13 -2.40
C GLN A 99 -0.98 1.35 -2.61
N THR A 100 -0.11 1.66 -3.56
CA THR A 100 0.16 3.05 -3.91
C THR A 100 -0.92 3.53 -4.85
N ASN A 101 -1.72 4.47 -4.40
CA ASN A 101 -2.71 5.12 -5.25
C ASN A 101 -2.11 6.33 -5.97
N ALA A 102 -1.17 6.99 -5.36
CA ALA A 102 -0.46 8.10 -5.99
C ALA A 102 0.90 8.33 -5.33
N LEU A 103 1.87 8.62 -6.15
CA LEU A 103 3.17 9.12 -5.73
C LEU A 103 3.43 10.41 -6.51
N GLN A 104 3.55 11.51 -5.79
CA GLN A 104 3.69 12.82 -6.40
C GLN A 104 5.05 13.42 -6.06
N ARG A 105 5.83 13.75 -7.09
CA ARG A 105 7.05 14.55 -6.92
C ARG A 105 6.62 16.01 -6.79
N LYS A 106 7.12 16.67 -5.77
CA LYS A 106 6.86 18.08 -5.53
C LYS A 106 7.96 18.97 -6.13
N PRO A 107 7.69 20.28 -6.33
CA PRO A 107 8.71 21.20 -6.86
C PRO A 107 9.96 21.28 -6.01
N ASP A 108 9.88 21.03 -4.70
CA ASP A 108 11.03 21.01 -3.78
C ASP A 108 11.79 19.67 -3.81
N GLU A 109 11.49 18.85 -4.81
CA GLU A 109 12.09 17.52 -5.01
C GLU A 109 11.76 16.49 -3.91
N THR A 110 10.83 16.79 -3.02
CA THR A 110 10.30 15.79 -2.10
C THR A 110 9.21 14.95 -2.80
N TYR A 111 8.88 13.83 -2.20
CA TYR A 111 7.87 12.90 -2.71
C TYR A 111 6.72 12.82 -1.71
N LEU A 112 5.51 12.96 -2.20
CA LEU A 112 4.31 12.79 -1.38
C LEU A 112 3.66 11.47 -1.78
N PHE A 113 3.70 10.52 -0.86
CA PHE A 113 3.02 9.24 -0.99
C PHE A 113 1.60 9.39 -0.47
N LYS A 114 0.61 8.97 -1.26
CA LYS A 114 -0.81 8.98 -0.89
C LYS A 114 -1.35 7.56 -1.04
N ALA A 115 -1.78 6.97 0.05
CA ALA A 115 -2.41 5.66 0.06
C ALA A 115 -3.91 5.82 0.24
N PHE A 116 -4.68 5.06 -0.53
CA PHE A 116 -6.13 5.01 -0.42
C PHE A 116 -6.55 3.57 -0.65
N GLU A 117 -7.17 2.95 0.35
CA GLU A 117 -7.57 1.55 0.30
C GLU A 117 -9.03 1.42 0.68
N VAL A 118 -9.70 0.44 0.09
CA VAL A 118 -11.10 0.11 0.36
C VAL A 118 -11.17 -1.30 0.94
N HIS A 119 -11.78 -1.42 2.11
CA HIS A 119 -12.02 -2.71 2.75
C HIS A 119 -13.53 -2.89 2.94
N ILE A 120 -14.08 -3.93 2.29
CA ILE A 120 -15.50 -4.28 2.40
C ILE A 120 -15.61 -5.34 3.50
N LEU A 121 -16.35 -5.00 4.54
CA LEU A 121 -16.41 -5.80 5.77
C LEU A 121 -17.83 -6.26 6.09
N PRO A 122 -18.02 -7.52 6.50
CA PRO A 122 -19.28 -7.95 7.11
C PRO A 122 -19.64 -7.10 8.34
N PRO A 123 -20.93 -6.78 8.52
CA PRO A 123 -21.35 -6.08 9.74
C PRO A 123 -21.03 -6.89 10.99
N GLY A 124 -20.55 -6.22 12.02
CA GLY A 124 -20.22 -6.85 13.29
C GLY A 124 -19.03 -6.23 13.99
N LYS A 125 -18.47 -6.98 14.92
CA LYS A 125 -17.39 -6.52 15.79
C LYS A 125 -16.05 -7.08 15.32
N TYR A 126 -15.04 -6.23 15.36
CA TYR A 126 -13.66 -6.53 14.97
C TYR A 126 -12.74 -6.27 16.16
N LEU A 127 -11.75 -7.13 16.32
CA LEU A 127 -10.80 -7.11 17.43
C LEU A 127 -9.39 -6.92 16.90
N LEU A 128 -8.64 -6.01 17.50
CA LEU A 128 -7.22 -5.78 17.16
C LEU A 128 -6.39 -6.87 17.84
N THR A 129 -6.07 -7.91 17.08
CA THR A 129 -5.42 -9.12 17.61
C THR A 129 -4.05 -9.37 17.00
N GLY A 130 -3.55 -8.50 16.14
CA GLY A 130 -2.25 -8.79 15.54
C GLY A 130 -1.54 -7.60 14.94
N GLY A 131 -0.32 -7.88 14.53
CA GLY A 131 0.49 -6.97 13.77
C GLY A 131 1.50 -7.74 12.93
N ASP A 132 1.70 -7.28 11.71
CA ASP A 132 2.72 -7.83 10.81
C ASP A 132 3.85 -6.82 10.66
N ASP A 133 5.08 -7.30 10.71
CA ASP A 133 6.28 -6.48 10.59
C ASP A 133 7.36 -7.31 9.88
N TYR A 134 8.49 -6.67 9.60
CA TYR A 134 9.60 -7.31 8.90
C TYR A 134 10.92 -6.95 9.57
N GLN A 135 11.82 -7.89 9.58
CA GLN A 135 13.22 -7.65 9.93
C GLN A 135 14.04 -7.77 8.65
N ILE A 136 14.35 -6.62 8.07
CA ILE A 136 15.11 -6.53 6.82
C ILE A 136 16.55 -6.97 7.12
N HIS A 137 17.17 -7.69 6.18
CA HIS A 137 18.47 -8.35 6.32
C HIS A 137 18.52 -9.44 7.40
N GLY A 138 17.36 -9.84 7.92
CA GLY A 138 17.28 -10.94 8.87
C GLY A 138 17.35 -12.30 8.19
N LEU A 139 18.02 -13.23 8.81
CA LEU A 139 18.08 -14.63 8.36
C LEU A 139 17.43 -15.52 9.41
N LEU A 140 16.54 -16.39 8.97
CA LEU A 140 15.72 -17.19 9.89
C LEU A 140 16.57 -18.12 10.76
N ASP A 141 17.67 -18.65 10.23
CA ASP A 141 18.60 -19.52 10.96
C ASP A 141 19.33 -18.79 12.09
N GLN A 142 19.47 -17.46 12.00
CA GLN A 142 20.11 -16.64 13.03
C GLN A 142 19.23 -16.43 14.27
N VAL A 143 17.94 -16.78 14.18
CA VAL A 143 17.04 -16.70 15.35
C VAL A 143 17.48 -17.67 16.45
N GLY A 144 18.14 -18.78 16.07
CA GLY A 144 18.65 -19.77 17.04
C GLY A 144 17.53 -20.59 17.67
N ALA A 145 16.44 -20.80 16.96
CA ALA A 145 15.29 -21.56 17.47
C ALA A 145 15.61 -23.04 17.59
N ARG A 146 15.17 -23.67 18.68
CA ARG A 146 15.25 -25.11 18.83
C ARG A 146 14.12 -25.80 18.11
N GLY A 147 14.32 -27.01 17.63
CA GLY A 147 13.26 -27.79 16.98
C GLY A 147 12.09 -28.08 17.94
N GLY A 148 10.91 -28.16 17.40
CA GLY A 148 9.71 -28.50 18.18
C GLY A 148 8.48 -28.73 17.30
N PRO A 149 7.46 -29.42 17.83
CA PRO A 149 6.23 -29.62 17.09
C PRO A 149 5.42 -28.32 16.98
N PRO A 150 4.47 -28.25 16.04
CA PRO A 150 3.59 -27.09 15.90
C PRO A 150 2.89 -26.73 17.24
N GLY A 151 2.90 -25.45 17.58
CA GLY A 151 2.33 -24.94 18.83
C GLY A 151 3.30 -24.89 20.00
N SER A 152 4.48 -25.52 19.90
CA SER A 152 5.44 -25.55 21.03
C SER A 152 6.10 -24.20 21.31
N GLY A 153 5.99 -23.25 20.37
CA GLY A 153 6.46 -21.88 20.55
C GLY A 153 5.35 -20.89 20.96
N HIS A 154 4.17 -21.36 21.30
CA HIS A 154 3.08 -20.48 21.71
C HIS A 154 3.30 -19.93 23.12
N GLY A 155 2.78 -18.73 23.35
CA GLY A 155 2.86 -18.08 24.66
C GLY A 155 1.49 -17.58 25.14
N ALA A 156 1.39 -17.31 26.44
CA ALA A 156 0.15 -16.83 27.05
C ALA A 156 -0.32 -15.48 26.52
N ASN A 157 0.60 -14.65 26.02
CA ASN A 157 0.27 -13.36 25.41
C ASN A 157 0.13 -13.46 23.90
N GLY A 158 0.26 -14.66 23.32
CA GLY A 158 0.21 -14.86 21.90
C GLY A 158 1.49 -15.40 21.30
N THR A 159 1.59 -15.38 20.00
CA THR A 159 2.66 -15.99 19.24
C THR A 159 3.16 -15.06 18.15
N ALA A 160 4.46 -14.95 18.01
CA ALA A 160 5.11 -14.36 16.85
C ALA A 160 5.52 -15.50 15.90
N TYR A 161 4.95 -15.48 14.70
CA TYR A 161 5.29 -16.42 13.63
C TYR A 161 6.30 -15.76 12.71
N LEU A 162 7.47 -16.41 12.56
CA LEU A 162 8.57 -15.90 11.76
C LEU A 162 8.73 -16.79 10.53
N SER A 163 8.84 -16.17 9.36
CA SER A 163 9.06 -16.89 8.10
C SER A 163 10.04 -16.12 7.21
N PRO A 164 10.79 -16.82 6.32
CA PRO A 164 11.69 -16.13 5.42
C PRO A 164 10.92 -15.42 4.33
N GLU A 165 11.36 -14.24 3.98
CA GLU A 165 10.77 -13.43 2.92
C GLU A 165 11.90 -12.76 2.14
N LEU A 166 11.64 -12.36 0.90
CA LEU A 166 12.52 -11.46 0.16
C LEU A 166 11.94 -10.06 0.19
N TYR A 167 12.77 -9.11 0.54
CA TYR A 167 12.41 -7.71 0.58
C TYR A 167 13.17 -6.98 -0.52
N ARG A 168 12.46 -6.18 -1.30
CA ARG A 168 13.09 -5.37 -2.34
C ARG A 168 13.56 -4.05 -1.74
N GLU A 169 14.86 -3.95 -1.52
CA GLU A 169 15.49 -2.75 -0.99
C GLU A 169 15.75 -1.77 -2.12
N TYR A 170 15.24 -0.56 -1.98
CA TYR A 170 15.54 0.54 -2.91
C TYR A 170 16.65 1.39 -2.33
N TYR A 171 17.62 1.73 -3.17
CA TYR A 171 18.76 2.52 -2.73
C TYR A 171 19.15 3.53 -3.82
N ARG A 172 19.86 4.56 -3.41
CA ARG A 172 20.36 5.59 -4.32
C ARG A 172 21.80 5.26 -4.65
N GLU A 173 22.13 5.37 -5.91
CA GLU A 173 23.51 5.23 -6.36
C GLU A 173 23.86 6.36 -7.32
N GLU A 174 25.12 6.66 -7.40
CA GLU A 174 25.66 7.68 -8.28
C GLU A 174 26.24 6.97 -9.51
N VAL A 175 25.65 7.24 -10.66
CA VAL A 175 26.01 6.56 -11.91
C VAL A 175 26.49 7.57 -12.92
N TRP A 176 27.65 7.30 -13.51
CA TRP A 176 28.14 8.09 -14.62
C TRP A 176 27.29 7.81 -15.87
N LYS A 177 26.85 8.86 -16.53
CA LYS A 177 26.14 8.73 -17.81
C LYS A 177 26.87 9.60 -18.84
N ASP A 178 27.10 9.04 -19.99
CA ASP A 178 27.69 9.78 -21.11
C ASP A 178 26.68 10.77 -21.68
N ALA A 179 27.20 11.81 -22.33
CA ALA A 179 26.34 12.77 -23.01
C ALA A 179 25.49 12.06 -24.09
N THR A 180 24.24 12.43 -24.15
CA THR A 180 23.35 11.94 -25.19
C THR A 180 23.10 13.02 -26.21
N TYR A 181 22.99 12.62 -27.47
CA TYR A 181 22.70 13.52 -28.58
C TYR A 181 21.53 12.96 -29.36
N GLY A 182 20.58 13.81 -29.63
CA GLY A 182 19.46 13.48 -30.50
C GLY A 182 19.67 14.02 -31.89
N SER A 183 18.82 13.64 -32.83
CA SER A 183 18.80 14.22 -34.17
C SER A 183 17.38 14.46 -34.61
N GLU A 184 17.18 15.56 -35.26
CA GLU A 184 15.87 15.92 -35.82
C GLU A 184 16.03 16.23 -37.30
N UNK A 185 15.28 15.96 -38.09
CA UNK A 185 15.28 16.16 -39.20
C UNK A 185 14.65 17.24 -39.45
N LYS A 186 15.05 18.03 -39.90
CA LYS A 186 14.42 19.31 -40.26
C LYS A 186 14.34 19.51 -41.76
N THR A 187 13.32 20.19 -42.16
CA THR A 187 13.12 20.56 -43.56
C THR A 187 13.20 22.09 -43.65
N GLU A 188 14.02 22.57 -44.52
CA GLU A 188 14.18 24.00 -44.75
C GLU A 188 13.93 24.32 -46.24
N LYS A 189 13.29 25.44 -46.48
CA LYS A 189 13.14 25.94 -47.84
C LYS A 189 14.39 26.61 -48.30
N VAL A 190 14.95 26.12 -49.38
CA VAL A 190 16.20 26.67 -49.95
C VAL A 190 15.89 27.15 -51.38
N CYS A 191 16.56 28.22 -51.75
CA CYS A 191 16.45 28.71 -53.10
C CYS A 191 17.18 27.79 -54.06
N THR A 192 16.47 27.21 -55.02
CA THR A 192 17.03 26.28 -56.01
C THR A 192 17.34 26.93 -57.34
N ALA A 193 16.85 28.13 -57.60
CA ALA A 193 17.21 28.88 -58.80
C ALA A 193 17.08 30.38 -58.55
N VAL A 194 18.08 31.13 -59.01
CA VAL A 194 18.10 32.58 -58.87
C VAL A 194 18.05 33.24 -60.24
N HIS A 195 17.38 34.38 -60.32
CA HIS A 195 17.38 35.22 -61.53
C HIS A 195 18.75 35.95 -61.63
N VAL A 196 19.49 35.66 -62.71
CA VAL A 196 20.88 36.06 -62.82
C VAL A 196 21.08 37.57 -62.72
N ALA A 197 20.16 38.36 -63.30
CA ALA A 197 20.32 39.81 -63.34
C ALA A 197 19.98 40.53 -62.03
N SER A 198 19.05 39.96 -61.20
CA SER A 198 18.55 40.63 -60.01
C SER A 198 19.00 39.91 -58.73
N GLY A 199 19.50 38.70 -58.81
CA GLY A 199 19.83 37.88 -57.63
C GLY A 199 18.60 37.36 -56.87
N ALA A 200 17.38 37.61 -57.36
CA ALA A 200 16.18 37.19 -56.67
C ALA A 200 15.93 35.68 -56.85
N CYS A 201 15.46 35.02 -55.81
CA CYS A 201 15.13 33.61 -55.91
C CYS A 201 13.82 33.42 -56.73
N VAL A 202 13.89 32.60 -57.78
CA VAL A 202 12.78 32.33 -58.68
C VAL A 202 12.20 30.91 -58.52
N SER A 203 12.89 30.05 -57.77
CA SER A 203 12.39 28.72 -57.48
C SER A 203 12.83 28.30 -56.11
N TRP A 204 11.94 27.74 -55.35
CA TRP A 204 12.19 27.24 -53.98
C TRP A 204 12.02 25.73 -53.97
N GLY A 205 12.94 25.03 -53.34
CA GLY A 205 12.84 23.62 -53.04
C GLY A 205 12.90 23.38 -51.56
N GLU A 206 12.65 22.16 -51.16
CA GLU A 206 12.83 21.74 -49.77
C GLU A 206 14.09 20.88 -49.64
N GLN A 207 14.91 21.24 -48.71
CA GLN A 207 16.11 20.47 -48.36
C GLN A 207 15.92 19.92 -46.93
N GLN A 208 16.10 18.64 -46.82
CA GLN A 208 16.11 17.98 -45.50
C GLN A 208 17.54 17.89 -44.99
N TYR A 209 17.70 18.23 -43.74
CA TYR A 209 18.99 18.07 -43.07
C TYR A 209 18.75 17.55 -41.64
N THR A 210 19.77 16.91 -41.08
CA THR A 210 19.75 16.41 -39.74
C THR A 210 20.40 17.41 -38.81
N GLN A 211 19.64 17.91 -37.86
CA GLN A 211 20.18 18.77 -36.82
C GLN A 211 20.47 17.95 -35.57
N THR A 212 21.72 17.98 -35.10
CA THR A 212 22.08 17.35 -33.86
C THR A 212 21.62 18.22 -32.69
N THR A 213 20.90 17.66 -31.78
CA THR A 213 20.45 18.34 -30.54
C THR A 213 21.17 17.70 -29.36
N GLN A 214 21.62 18.50 -28.43
CA GLN A 214 22.19 18.00 -27.19
C GLN A 214 21.06 17.56 -26.27
N GLY A 215 21.06 16.30 -25.87
CA GLY A 215 20.13 15.75 -24.90
C GLY A 215 20.62 16.01 -23.47
N SER A 216 21.28 15.04 -22.86
CA SER A 216 21.85 15.19 -21.52
C SER A 216 23.35 15.43 -21.59
N GLN A 217 23.89 16.18 -20.65
CA GLN A 217 25.34 16.34 -20.50
C GLN A 217 25.92 15.10 -19.83
N ALA A 218 27.18 14.80 -20.12
CA ALA A 218 27.90 13.75 -19.40
C ALA A 218 28.12 14.18 -17.95
N GLY A 219 27.95 13.24 -17.03
CA GLY A 219 28.16 13.56 -15.63
C GLY A 219 27.65 12.44 -14.70
N TYR A 220 27.78 12.68 -13.41
CA TYR A 220 27.24 11.80 -12.40
C TYR A 220 25.79 12.17 -12.10
N TYR A 221 24.92 11.17 -12.15
CA TYR A 221 23.49 11.35 -11.89
C TYR A 221 23.07 10.41 -10.77
N GLN A 222 22.25 10.93 -9.87
CA GLN A 222 21.62 10.11 -8.83
C GLN A 222 20.52 9.25 -9.46
N GLN A 223 20.63 7.95 -9.25
CA GLN A 223 19.68 6.97 -9.76
C GLN A 223 19.16 6.13 -8.60
N THR A 224 17.87 5.81 -8.62
CA THR A 224 17.30 4.85 -7.68
C THR A 224 17.33 3.47 -8.33
N ASP A 225 17.92 2.51 -7.63
CA ASP A 225 17.98 1.13 -8.06
C ASP A 225 17.41 0.24 -6.95
N SER A 226 17.28 -1.06 -7.22
CA SER A 226 16.71 -2.00 -6.27
C SER A 226 17.45 -3.34 -6.29
N ARG A 227 17.40 -4.02 -5.14
CA ARG A 227 17.93 -5.38 -5.03
C ARG A 227 17.06 -6.17 -4.04
N ASP A 228 16.96 -7.46 -4.25
CA ASP A 228 16.27 -8.34 -3.30
C ASP A 228 17.24 -8.72 -2.18
N VAL A 229 16.81 -8.50 -0.94
CA VAL A 229 17.58 -8.85 0.25
C VAL A 229 16.78 -9.82 1.12
N PRO A 230 17.45 -10.74 1.83
CA PRO A 230 16.74 -11.65 2.73
C PRO A 230 16.14 -10.85 3.89
N SER A 231 14.96 -11.26 4.31
CA SER A 231 14.29 -10.68 5.45
C SER A 231 13.46 -11.73 6.18
N ILE A 232 13.03 -11.41 7.39
CA ILE A 232 12.10 -12.23 8.15
C ILE A 232 10.78 -11.47 8.25
N LYS A 233 9.73 -12.11 7.75
CA LYS A 233 8.36 -11.63 8.01
C LYS A 233 7.95 -12.11 9.40
N ILE A 234 7.44 -11.21 10.21
CA ILE A 234 7.03 -11.49 11.58
C ILE A 234 5.55 -11.16 11.71
N GLN A 235 4.77 -12.16 12.08
CA GLN A 235 3.33 -12.03 12.27
C GLN A 235 3.00 -12.25 13.75
N ALA A 236 2.85 -11.17 14.51
CA ALA A 236 2.46 -11.23 15.91
C ALA A 236 0.95 -11.43 16.00
N ARG A 237 0.51 -12.45 16.74
CA ARG A 237 -0.90 -12.77 16.92
C ARG A 237 -1.21 -12.95 18.40
N LEU A 238 -2.27 -12.27 18.84
CA LEU A 238 -2.77 -12.31 20.21
C LEU A 238 -3.98 -13.24 20.29
N PRO A 239 -4.18 -13.94 21.38
CA PRO A 239 -5.49 -14.58 21.60
C PRO A 239 -6.58 -13.52 21.79
N VAL A 240 -7.81 -13.87 21.50
CA VAL A 240 -8.98 -12.94 21.47
C VAL A 240 -9.13 -12.20 22.80
N ASP A 241 -8.91 -12.88 23.93
CA ASP A 241 -9.00 -12.27 25.27
C ASP A 241 -7.87 -11.25 25.54
N LYS A 242 -6.87 -11.20 24.68
CA LYS A 242 -5.75 -10.26 24.77
C LYS A 242 -5.84 -9.14 23.72
N ALA A 243 -6.95 -9.02 22.98
CA ALA A 243 -7.13 -7.99 21.99
C ALA A 243 -6.86 -6.61 22.57
N LEU A 244 -6.20 -5.75 21.77
CA LEU A 244 -5.78 -4.40 22.20
C LEU A 244 -6.93 -3.39 22.10
N ALA A 245 -7.81 -3.57 21.13
CA ALA A 245 -8.92 -2.65 20.87
C ALA A 245 -10.03 -3.38 20.11
N SER A 246 -11.19 -2.74 20.00
CA SER A 246 -12.28 -3.22 19.18
C SER A 246 -12.94 -2.08 18.42
N PHE A 247 -13.65 -2.42 17.35
CA PHE A 247 -14.62 -1.53 16.72
C PHE A 247 -15.80 -2.37 16.24
N SER A 248 -16.92 -1.70 16.00
CA SER A 248 -18.11 -2.35 15.43
C SER A 248 -18.58 -1.57 14.21
N VAL A 249 -19.02 -2.29 13.19
CA VAL A 249 -19.57 -1.70 11.97
C VAL A 249 -20.93 -2.29 11.66
N GLN A 250 -21.80 -1.45 11.10
CA GLN A 250 -23.13 -1.85 10.66
C GLN A 250 -23.18 -1.83 9.12
N GLY A 251 -24.10 -2.59 8.55
CA GLY A 251 -24.32 -2.58 7.11
C GLY A 251 -24.70 -1.19 6.62
N GLY A 252 -24.18 -0.80 5.46
CA GLY A 252 -24.43 0.51 4.88
C GLY A 252 -23.58 1.64 5.44
N GLN A 253 -22.70 1.39 6.40
CA GLN A 253 -21.79 2.42 6.93
C GLN A 253 -20.57 2.60 6.03
N LEU A 254 -20.21 3.86 5.78
CA LEU A 254 -18.98 4.25 5.11
C LEU A 254 -18.09 4.99 6.10
N LEU A 255 -16.95 4.40 6.42
CA LEU A 255 -16.12 4.82 7.54
C LEU A 255 -14.67 5.08 7.09
N LEU A 256 -14.00 6.01 7.73
CA LEU A 256 -12.56 6.27 7.53
C LEU A 256 -11.80 5.77 8.76
N ALA A 257 -10.87 4.86 8.53
CA ALA A 257 -10.08 4.25 9.60
C ALA A 257 -9.13 5.27 10.24
N PRO A 258 -8.87 5.16 11.54
CA PRO A 258 -7.77 5.86 12.17
C PRO A 258 -6.44 5.41 11.56
N ARG A 259 -5.44 6.26 11.60
CA ARG A 259 -4.10 5.83 11.20
C ARG A 259 -3.52 4.94 12.29
N MET A 260 -3.01 3.79 11.89
CA MET A 260 -2.47 2.77 12.80
C MET A 260 -1.04 2.44 12.36
N HIS A 261 -0.13 2.43 13.31
CA HIS A 261 1.29 2.15 13.05
C HIS A 261 1.86 1.17 14.04
N LEU A 262 2.69 0.26 13.55
CA LEU A 262 3.64 -0.45 14.39
C LEU A 262 4.97 0.29 14.28
N LYS A 263 5.41 0.92 15.35
CA LYS A 263 6.76 1.51 15.44
C LYS A 263 7.75 0.35 15.52
N THR A 264 8.50 0.12 14.48
CA THR A 264 9.37 -1.06 14.36
C THR A 264 10.48 -1.05 15.42
N PRO A 265 10.67 -2.15 16.19
CA PRO A 265 9.82 -3.34 16.24
C PRO A 265 8.56 -3.10 17.10
N GLY A 266 7.38 -3.28 16.50
CA GLY A 266 6.10 -3.14 17.19
C GLY A 266 5.77 -4.34 18.09
N TYR A 267 6.68 -5.28 18.21
CA TYR A 267 6.51 -6.54 18.93
C TYR A 267 7.75 -6.86 19.75
N LYS A 268 7.55 -7.67 20.80
CA LYS A 268 8.64 -8.30 21.56
C LYS A 268 8.28 -9.76 21.77
N TYR A 269 9.25 -10.65 21.58
CA TYR A 269 9.08 -12.08 21.81
C TYR A 269 10.27 -12.68 22.56
N GLN A 270 10.07 -13.83 23.17
CA GLN A 270 11.09 -14.54 23.97
C GLN A 270 11.95 -15.40 23.05
N GLN A 271 13.04 -14.84 22.54
CA GLN A 271 13.91 -15.50 21.55
C GLN A 271 14.40 -16.88 22.05
N SER A 272 14.80 -17.00 23.31
CA SER A 272 15.30 -18.26 23.88
C SER A 272 14.25 -19.38 23.88
N LYS A 273 12.99 -19.05 23.74
CA LYS A 273 11.89 -20.02 23.73
C LYS A 273 11.32 -20.27 22.33
N CYS A 274 11.95 -19.70 21.29
CA CYS A 274 11.52 -19.93 19.91
C CYS A 274 11.68 -21.41 19.52
N ARG A 275 10.76 -21.89 18.68
CA ARG A 275 10.75 -23.26 18.18
C ARG A 275 10.66 -23.25 16.65
N ALA A 276 11.61 -23.92 16.01
CA ALA A 276 11.60 -24.14 14.58
C ALA A 276 10.68 -25.31 14.28
N ILE A 277 9.54 -25.03 13.68
CA ILE A 277 8.51 -26.02 13.36
C ILE A 277 8.88 -26.75 12.07
N ASP A 278 9.42 -25.99 11.13
CA ASP A 278 9.99 -26.50 9.89
C ASP A 278 11.07 -25.51 9.40
N PRO A 279 11.78 -25.81 8.31
CA PRO A 279 12.85 -24.93 7.84
C PRO A 279 12.41 -23.51 7.47
N LYS A 280 11.12 -23.28 7.28
CA LYS A 280 10.58 -21.98 6.85
C LYS A 280 9.64 -21.36 7.88
N LYS A 281 9.55 -21.94 9.09
CA LYS A 281 8.61 -21.42 10.09
C LYS A 281 9.14 -21.59 11.50
N ILE A 282 9.20 -20.47 12.22
CA ILE A 282 9.53 -20.42 13.64
C ILE A 282 8.36 -19.83 14.41
N GLU A 283 8.05 -20.39 15.57
CA GLU A 283 7.08 -19.88 16.53
C GLU A 283 7.79 -19.41 17.78
N CYS A 284 7.49 -18.18 18.24
CA CYS A 284 8.09 -17.60 19.44
C CYS A 284 6.99 -17.08 20.37
N PRO A 285 7.09 -17.33 21.68
CA PRO A 285 6.12 -16.74 22.62
C PRO A 285 6.21 -15.22 22.59
N LEU A 286 5.08 -14.58 22.35
CA LEU A 286 4.99 -13.12 22.30
C LEU A 286 5.01 -12.54 23.72
N GLU A 287 5.80 -11.52 23.95
CA GLU A 287 5.81 -10.77 25.20
C GLU A 287 4.92 -9.55 25.14
N ASN A 288 4.96 -8.84 24.02
CA ASN A 288 4.18 -7.62 23.83
C ASN A 288 3.95 -7.35 22.36
N LEU A 289 2.85 -6.66 22.07
CA LEU A 289 2.55 -6.03 20.80
C LEU A 289 2.12 -4.60 21.12
N THR A 290 2.70 -3.62 20.44
CA THR A 290 2.32 -2.22 20.57
C THR A 290 1.93 -1.67 19.20
N VAL A 291 0.74 -1.12 19.13
CA VAL A 291 0.21 -0.45 17.95
C VAL A 291 -0.09 1.01 18.35
N TYR A 292 0.38 1.95 17.59
CA TYR A 292 0.11 3.37 17.80
C TYR A 292 -1.05 3.80 16.92
N THR A 293 -1.91 4.68 17.44
CA THR A 293 -3.07 5.15 16.70
C THR A 293 -3.19 6.68 16.73
N TRP A 294 -3.54 7.25 15.57
CA TRP A 294 -3.92 8.64 15.39
C TRP A 294 -5.38 8.69 14.94
N PRO A 295 -6.09 9.77 15.22
CA PRO A 295 -7.45 9.92 14.69
C PRO A 295 -7.52 9.75 13.17
N ALA A 296 -8.69 9.40 12.67
CA ALA A 296 -8.93 9.29 11.23
C ALA A 296 -8.60 10.63 10.53
N PRO A 297 -7.87 10.59 9.39
CA PRO A 297 -7.43 11.82 8.70
C PRO A 297 -8.58 12.45 7.90
N MET A 298 -9.56 13.04 8.58
CA MET A 298 -10.76 13.58 7.95
C MET A 298 -10.46 14.72 6.96
N ASP A 299 -9.35 15.42 7.12
CA ASP A 299 -8.90 16.44 6.14
C ASP A 299 -8.65 15.81 4.77
N PHE A 300 -8.14 14.57 4.75
CA PHE A 300 -7.92 13.83 3.50
C PHE A 300 -9.25 13.55 2.79
N SER A 301 -10.31 13.28 3.54
CA SER A 301 -11.63 13.03 2.93
C SER A 301 -12.14 14.25 2.17
N GLN A 302 -11.88 15.45 2.68
CA GLN A 302 -12.25 16.69 1.99
C GLN A 302 -11.46 16.84 0.69
N SER A 303 -10.19 16.48 0.68
CA SER A 303 -9.39 16.53 -0.54
C SER A 303 -9.84 15.49 -1.56
N LEU A 304 -10.36 14.33 -1.12
CA LEU A 304 -10.95 13.35 -2.02
C LEU A 304 -12.23 13.92 -2.68
N ILE A 305 -13.11 14.53 -1.89
CA ILE A 305 -14.37 15.08 -2.39
C ILE A 305 -14.12 16.19 -3.42
N ALA A 306 -13.05 16.95 -3.26
CA ALA A 306 -12.69 18.08 -4.12
C ALA A 306 -12.11 17.66 -5.48
N GLN A 307 -11.85 16.38 -5.72
CA GLN A 307 -11.25 15.92 -6.98
C GLN A 307 -12.18 16.15 -8.18
N ARG A 308 -11.62 16.70 -9.26
CA ARG A 308 -12.38 17.05 -10.46
C ARG A 308 -12.93 15.83 -11.20
N ALA A 309 -12.21 14.73 -11.17
CA ALA A 309 -12.58 13.50 -11.88
C ALA A 309 -13.80 12.79 -11.28
N LEU A 310 -14.22 13.16 -10.06
CA LEU A 310 -15.33 12.50 -9.39
C LEU A 310 -16.67 13.06 -9.86
N SER A 311 -17.62 12.16 -10.11
CA SER A 311 -18.99 12.53 -10.39
C SER A 311 -19.71 13.07 -9.14
N ASP A 312 -20.82 13.73 -9.30
CA ASP A 312 -21.65 14.20 -8.18
C ASP A 312 -22.14 13.03 -7.32
N LYS A 313 -22.42 11.88 -7.94
CA LYS A 313 -22.77 10.66 -7.22
C LYS A 313 -21.63 10.23 -6.26
N HIS A 314 -20.39 10.24 -6.74
CA HIS A 314 -19.23 9.88 -5.93
C HIS A 314 -18.99 10.89 -4.81
N ARG A 315 -19.17 12.20 -5.09
CA ARG A 315 -19.06 13.24 -4.06
C ARG A 315 -20.12 13.05 -2.96
N GLN A 316 -21.36 12.76 -3.37
CA GLN A 316 -22.44 12.49 -2.43
C GLN A 316 -22.17 11.25 -1.59
N LEU A 317 -21.59 10.21 -2.20
CA LEU A 317 -21.18 9.01 -1.48
C LEU A 317 -20.12 9.35 -0.41
N LEU A 318 -19.06 10.06 -0.81
CA LEU A 318 -17.97 10.44 0.09
C LEU A 318 -18.40 11.42 1.19
N SER A 319 -19.45 12.22 0.95
CA SER A 319 -19.97 13.11 1.99
C SER A 319 -20.61 12.35 3.17
N ARG A 320 -20.90 11.05 3.00
CA ARG A 320 -21.41 10.17 4.07
C ARG A 320 -20.28 9.62 4.97
N LEU A 321 -19.03 9.88 4.62
CA LEU A 321 -17.87 9.32 5.32
C LEU A 321 -17.80 9.82 6.77
N GLN A 322 -17.67 8.90 7.70
CA GLN A 322 -17.55 9.19 9.12
C GLN A 322 -16.25 8.57 9.67
N PRO A 323 -15.67 9.15 10.72
CA PRO A 323 -14.50 8.53 11.33
C PRO A 323 -14.89 7.22 12.04
N LEU A 324 -14.12 6.18 11.78
CA LEU A 324 -14.27 4.92 12.50
C LEU A 324 -13.80 5.10 13.94
N GLN A 325 -14.67 4.79 14.90
CA GLN A 325 -14.34 4.89 16.31
C GLN A 325 -13.82 3.54 16.80
N ILE A 326 -12.65 3.56 17.41
CA ILE A 326 -12.10 2.36 18.06
C ILE A 326 -12.22 2.50 19.58
N THR A 327 -12.46 1.37 20.23
CA THR A 327 -12.57 1.29 21.69
C THR A 327 -11.35 0.52 22.22
N PRO A 328 -10.45 1.17 22.94
CA PRO A 328 -9.34 0.45 23.59
C PRO A 328 -9.88 -0.58 24.59
N LEU A 329 -9.31 -1.78 24.56
CA LEU A 329 -9.62 -2.86 25.49
C LEU A 329 -8.53 -3.04 26.56
N ARG A 330 -7.44 -2.30 26.41
CA ARG A 330 -6.31 -2.28 27.34
C ARG A 330 -6.03 -0.86 27.76
N LYS A 331 -5.28 -0.69 28.86
CA LYS A 331 -4.86 0.61 29.32
C LYS A 331 -3.99 1.28 28.24
N GLN A 332 -4.37 2.48 27.88
CA GLN A 332 -3.57 3.27 26.94
C GLN A 332 -2.33 3.82 27.63
N GLY A 333 -1.22 3.81 26.92
CA GLY A 333 -0.02 4.51 27.39
C GLY A 333 -0.09 6.01 27.13
N MET A 334 0.95 6.70 27.55
CA MET A 334 1.07 8.13 27.29
C MET A 334 1.26 8.39 25.80
N GLU A 335 0.60 9.40 25.28
CA GLU A 335 0.69 9.76 23.87
C GLU A 335 2.13 10.13 23.49
N ASP A 336 2.60 9.50 22.40
CA ASP A 336 3.87 9.83 21.77
C ASP A 336 3.61 10.94 20.74
N PRO A 337 4.36 12.07 20.79
CA PRO A 337 4.07 13.18 19.88
C PRO A 337 4.32 12.86 18.39
N VAL A 338 5.07 11.81 18.09
CA VAL A 338 5.36 11.40 16.71
C VAL A 338 4.46 10.24 16.26
N TRP A 339 4.19 9.29 17.17
CA TRP A 339 3.53 8.03 16.81
C TRP A 339 2.06 7.94 17.24
N GLY A 340 1.61 8.82 18.14
CA GLY A 340 0.23 8.86 18.63
C GLY A 340 0.03 8.07 19.92
N VAL A 341 -1.19 7.59 20.13
CA VAL A 341 -1.55 6.90 21.38
C VAL A 341 -1.22 5.40 21.26
N PRO A 342 -0.35 4.86 22.13
CA PRO A 342 -0.04 3.43 22.08
C PRO A 342 -1.15 2.57 22.68
N LEU A 343 -1.47 1.50 21.98
CA LEU A 343 -2.29 0.38 22.43
C LEU A 343 -1.36 -0.81 22.63
N SER A 344 -1.27 -1.33 23.85
CA SER A 344 -0.28 -2.34 24.20
C SER A 344 -0.83 -3.34 25.21
N LEU A 345 -0.21 -4.52 25.27
CA LEU A 345 -0.52 -5.53 26.28
C LEU A 345 -0.07 -5.09 27.68
N LYS A 346 1.02 -4.32 27.78
CA LYS A 346 1.65 -3.89 29.05
C LYS A 346 1.52 -2.39 29.25
#